data_c12435bccecd279aed012b7e164ae7f6
#
_entry.id   c12435bccecd279aed012b7e164ae7f6
#
_cell.length_a   1.000
_cell.length_b   1.000
_cell.length_c   1.000
_cell.angle_alpha   90.00
_cell.angle_beta   90.00
_cell.angle_gamma   90.00
#
_symmetry.space_group_name_H-M   'P 1'
#
loop_
_entity.id
_entity.type
_entity.pdbx_description
1 polymer ?
#
loop_
_entity_poly.entity_id
_entity_poly.type
_entity_poly.pdbx_seq_one_letter_code
_entity_poly.pdbx_strand_id
1 'polypeptide(L)'
;MTVNTVRELLEKAAADRPEKTALRLGSQSLNYRELKERVDRIAHYLLSLRLPRGSRVGIYSRKSVEQVVAILAILSTDLVLVPITRLLKPAQVRHILHDCDIRVLVTEAKKIETVRAAGFKGRILSYAPCDDADVSFEEIYKCHPAELECSVKGHDNAAIIYTFSTVGNPKGVVIDHRALYDGTAIVSRYLELGEEDVISGLLSFNLDYGLNQIFCTLAKQATLAIHRFVLPADFFAHLIDDGVTVLPLMPVHIGQIFDTDPHRIPLPEHFGKLRAITSSGGNITPRMIDKIERHFPDAAFYSMHGLSEAFRCTYLDPSQIRIRPHSIGKAVPDVELYILNEHGEACKPREVGELIHRGAGIYKGYWNAPEETARRYKSIRILEKVLKPEGRLTDEIVVASGDYVYADEEGYLYFVSRKDDMIKTRGYRVSPYEIESVVRNHLPAIEDCAVFSLPDEKIEEEIVLVYSAHEPIPRNEILFELKKHLPNYMLPSTILHRNNLPLKSLHEKSIDKEALRREILEEK
;
A
#
# COMPACT_ATOMS: atom_id res chain seq x y z
N MET A 1 22.76 -8.86 -19.64
CA MET A 1 21.57 -9.66 -19.25
C MET A 1 20.47 -8.70 -18.86
N THR A 2 19.26 -8.88 -19.36
CA THR A 2 18.10 -8.09 -18.94
C THR A 2 17.69 -8.58 -17.57
N VAL A 3 17.81 -7.75 -16.54
CA VAL A 3 17.36 -8.05 -15.17
C VAL A 3 15.83 -8.12 -15.17
N ASN A 4 15.24 -9.17 -14.61
CA ASN A 4 13.79 -9.39 -14.59
C ASN A 4 13.28 -9.94 -13.25
N THR A 5 14.15 -10.12 -12.27
CA THR A 5 13.81 -10.69 -10.97
C THR A 5 14.45 -9.90 -9.83
N VAL A 6 13.87 -9.99 -8.63
CA VAL A 6 14.42 -9.36 -7.42
C VAL A 6 15.79 -9.97 -7.06
N ARG A 7 15.99 -11.27 -7.32
CA ARG A 7 17.27 -11.95 -7.11
C ARG A 7 18.39 -11.29 -7.91
N GLU A 8 18.15 -11.05 -9.21
CA GLU A 8 19.14 -10.41 -10.10
C GLU A 8 19.49 -8.99 -9.65
N LEU A 9 18.54 -8.26 -9.03
CA LEU A 9 18.84 -6.95 -8.41
C LEU A 9 19.84 -7.08 -7.27
N LEU A 10 19.65 -8.06 -6.38
CA LEU A 10 20.56 -8.31 -5.25
C LEU A 10 21.95 -8.77 -5.75
N GLU A 11 21.99 -9.71 -6.70
CA GLU A 11 23.23 -10.21 -7.28
C GLU A 11 24.04 -9.07 -7.92
N LYS A 12 23.37 -8.22 -8.69
CA LYS A 12 23.99 -7.05 -9.30
C LYS A 12 24.53 -6.08 -8.25
N ALA A 13 23.73 -5.74 -7.26
CA ALA A 13 24.14 -4.81 -6.21
C ALA A 13 25.33 -5.34 -5.38
N ALA A 14 25.34 -6.64 -5.05
CA ALA A 14 26.44 -7.27 -4.33
C ALA A 14 27.72 -7.38 -5.17
N ALA A 15 27.61 -7.54 -6.48
CA ALA A 15 28.76 -7.56 -7.40
C ALA A 15 29.35 -6.16 -7.60
N ASP A 16 28.51 -5.15 -7.81
CA ASP A 16 28.93 -3.79 -8.14
C ASP A 16 29.42 -3.01 -6.89
N ARG A 17 28.78 -3.21 -5.73
CA ARG A 17 29.02 -2.44 -4.49
C ARG A 17 29.06 -3.33 -3.22
N PRO A 18 29.93 -4.33 -3.14
CA PRO A 18 29.92 -5.34 -2.06
C PRO A 18 30.07 -4.73 -0.67
N GLU A 19 30.90 -3.69 -0.49
CA GLU A 19 31.22 -3.08 0.80
C GLU A 19 30.24 -1.97 1.23
N LYS A 20 29.36 -1.53 0.31
CA LYS A 20 28.40 -0.48 0.63
C LYS A 20 27.33 -1.00 1.57
N THR A 21 26.93 -0.18 2.54
CA THR A 21 25.83 -0.49 3.44
C THR A 21 24.52 -0.64 2.65
N ALA A 22 23.93 -1.84 2.72
CA ALA A 22 22.65 -2.14 2.10
C ALA A 22 21.49 -1.92 3.09
N LEU A 23 21.64 -2.39 4.32
CA LEU A 23 20.62 -2.31 5.36
C LEU A 23 21.19 -1.70 6.64
N ARG A 24 20.36 -0.92 7.35
CA ARG A 24 20.65 -0.39 8.68
C ARG A 24 19.42 -0.47 9.58
N LEU A 25 19.61 -0.85 10.84
CA LEU A 25 18.60 -0.82 11.90
C LEU A 25 19.28 -0.49 13.23
N GLY A 26 19.24 0.77 13.64
CA GLY A 26 20.03 1.25 14.81
C GLY A 26 21.52 0.98 14.61
N SER A 27 22.15 0.28 15.55
CA SER A 27 23.57 -0.09 15.46
C SER A 27 23.86 -1.29 14.54
N GLN A 28 22.84 -2.03 14.13
CA GLN A 28 22.99 -3.18 13.24
C GLN A 28 23.03 -2.72 11.78
N SER A 29 24.04 -3.15 11.02
CA SER A 29 24.15 -2.89 9.60
C SER A 29 24.63 -4.12 8.84
N LEU A 30 24.25 -4.23 7.58
CA LEU A 30 24.78 -5.20 6.62
C LEU A 30 25.21 -4.46 5.36
N ASN A 31 26.40 -4.78 4.84
CA ASN A 31 26.78 -4.40 3.49
C ASN A 31 26.14 -5.36 2.46
N TYR A 32 26.25 -5.05 1.16
CA TYR A 32 25.64 -5.85 0.10
C TYR A 32 26.19 -7.27 0.01
N ARG A 33 27.47 -7.47 0.28
CA ARG A 33 28.09 -8.81 0.34
C ARG A 33 27.50 -9.62 1.48
N GLU A 34 27.48 -9.08 2.69
CA GLU A 34 26.92 -9.74 3.87
C GLU A 34 25.43 -10.04 3.72
N LEU A 35 24.68 -9.09 3.13
CA LEU A 35 23.28 -9.30 2.84
C LEU A 35 23.07 -10.49 1.88
N LYS A 36 23.82 -10.50 0.77
CA LYS A 36 23.76 -11.59 -0.20
C LYS A 36 24.12 -12.95 0.43
N GLU A 37 25.20 -13.01 1.19
CA GLU A 37 25.62 -14.24 1.87
C GLU A 37 24.54 -14.78 2.80
N ARG A 38 23.89 -13.91 3.59
CA ARG A 38 22.80 -14.33 4.49
C ARG A 38 21.57 -14.80 3.69
N VAL A 39 21.21 -14.08 2.63
CA VAL A 39 20.11 -14.44 1.74
C VAL A 39 20.36 -15.80 1.08
N ASP A 40 21.56 -16.02 0.54
CA ASP A 40 21.92 -17.28 -0.13
C ASP A 40 21.85 -18.48 0.83
N ARG A 41 22.29 -18.33 2.08
CA ARG A 41 22.20 -19.41 3.09
C ARG A 41 20.77 -19.79 3.42
N ILE A 42 19.88 -18.80 3.62
CA ILE A 42 18.47 -19.06 3.89
C ILE A 42 17.78 -19.63 2.65
N ALA A 43 18.05 -19.09 1.46
CA ALA A 43 17.52 -19.60 0.20
C ALA A 43 17.94 -21.06 -0.06
N HIS A 44 19.22 -21.37 0.17
CA HIS A 44 19.73 -22.75 0.06
C HIS A 44 19.03 -23.71 1.03
N TYR A 45 18.84 -23.27 2.27
CA TYR A 45 18.07 -24.07 3.24
C TYR A 45 16.63 -24.31 2.76
N LEU A 46 15.94 -23.28 2.27
CA LEU A 46 14.58 -23.41 1.75
C LEU A 46 14.51 -24.42 0.57
N LEU A 47 15.46 -24.37 -0.36
CA LEU A 47 15.57 -25.31 -1.48
C LEU A 47 15.86 -26.75 -1.00
N SER A 48 16.67 -26.91 0.07
CA SER A 48 16.97 -28.24 0.65
C SER A 48 15.73 -28.95 1.21
N LEU A 49 14.65 -28.21 1.50
CA LEU A 49 13.37 -28.77 1.92
C LEU A 49 12.62 -29.49 0.79
N ARG A 50 13.07 -29.34 -0.46
CA ARG A 50 12.51 -29.97 -1.66
C ARG A 50 10.98 -29.80 -1.78
N LEU A 51 10.50 -28.60 -1.45
CA LEU A 51 9.10 -28.23 -1.61
C LEU A 51 8.76 -28.16 -3.12
N PRO A 52 7.53 -28.50 -3.51
CA PRO A 52 7.07 -28.29 -4.88
C PRO A 52 7.24 -26.82 -5.30
N ARG A 53 7.62 -26.59 -6.57
CA ARG A 53 7.70 -25.23 -7.14
C ARG A 53 6.41 -24.46 -6.91
N GLY A 54 6.52 -23.18 -6.55
CA GLY A 54 5.38 -22.33 -6.22
C GLY A 54 4.77 -22.59 -4.85
N SER A 55 5.39 -23.42 -3.98
CA SER A 55 4.95 -23.56 -2.58
C SER A 55 5.08 -22.23 -1.84
N ARG A 56 4.11 -21.93 -0.99
CA ARG A 56 4.02 -20.66 -0.27
C ARG A 56 4.78 -20.72 1.03
N VAL A 57 5.59 -19.68 1.27
CA VAL A 57 6.34 -19.48 2.51
C VAL A 57 5.82 -18.21 3.17
N GLY A 58 5.25 -18.37 4.38
CA GLY A 58 4.72 -17.25 5.14
C GLY A 58 5.82 -16.52 5.91
N ILE A 59 5.67 -15.21 6.08
CA ILE A 59 6.45 -14.40 7.04
C ILE A 59 5.48 -13.72 7.99
N TYR A 60 5.59 -14.00 9.29
CA TYR A 60 4.77 -13.41 10.34
C TYR A 60 5.64 -12.84 11.45
N SER A 61 6.15 -11.63 11.25
CA SER A 61 7.12 -11.01 12.15
C SER A 61 7.07 -9.48 12.13
N ARG A 62 7.77 -8.86 13.07
CA ARG A 62 8.04 -7.42 13.04
C ARG A 62 9.17 -7.09 12.05
N LYS A 63 9.24 -5.84 11.64
CA LYS A 63 10.35 -5.33 10.81
C LYS A 63 11.69 -5.55 11.50
N SER A 64 12.61 -6.14 10.76
CA SER A 64 13.99 -6.38 11.19
C SER A 64 14.86 -6.65 9.96
N VAL A 65 16.18 -6.71 10.17
CA VAL A 65 17.14 -7.14 9.15
C VAL A 65 16.82 -8.56 8.70
N GLU A 66 16.49 -9.45 9.64
CA GLU A 66 16.14 -10.86 9.37
C GLU A 66 14.88 -10.98 8.52
N GLN A 67 13.89 -10.08 8.69
CA GLN A 67 12.70 -10.06 7.83
C GLN A 67 13.07 -9.72 6.38
N VAL A 68 13.95 -8.74 6.16
CA VAL A 68 14.42 -8.41 4.81
C VAL A 68 15.19 -9.57 4.19
N VAL A 69 16.09 -10.20 4.96
CA VAL A 69 16.81 -11.40 4.52
C VAL A 69 15.85 -12.53 4.15
N ALA A 70 14.82 -12.80 4.97
CA ALA A 70 13.79 -13.81 4.67
C ALA A 70 13.02 -13.51 3.38
N ILE A 71 12.57 -12.26 3.19
CA ILE A 71 11.89 -11.81 1.99
C ILE A 71 12.75 -12.08 0.75
N LEU A 72 13.98 -11.60 0.77
CA LEU A 72 14.90 -11.75 -0.35
C LEU A 72 15.29 -13.22 -0.59
N ALA A 73 15.44 -14.01 0.46
CA ALA A 73 15.74 -15.44 0.34
C ALA A 73 14.60 -16.22 -0.33
N ILE A 74 13.34 -15.97 0.07
CA ILE A 74 12.18 -16.59 -0.58
C ILE A 74 12.11 -16.18 -2.05
N LEU A 75 12.25 -14.89 -2.35
CA LEU A 75 12.23 -14.36 -3.72
C LEU A 75 13.44 -14.79 -4.57
N SER A 76 14.48 -15.37 -3.95
CA SER A 76 15.64 -15.96 -4.64
C SER A 76 15.43 -17.45 -4.97
N THR A 77 14.28 -18.01 -4.64
CA THR A 77 13.90 -19.40 -4.89
C THR A 77 12.65 -19.45 -5.78
N ASP A 78 12.23 -20.65 -6.18
CA ASP A 78 10.97 -20.89 -6.89
C ASP A 78 9.75 -20.99 -5.95
N LEU A 79 9.87 -20.50 -4.72
CA LEU A 79 8.80 -20.43 -3.72
C LEU A 79 8.11 -19.06 -3.76
N VAL A 80 6.92 -18.97 -3.18
CA VAL A 80 6.10 -17.77 -3.20
C VAL A 80 6.04 -17.14 -1.80
N LEU A 81 6.40 -15.87 -1.71
CA LEU A 81 6.33 -15.07 -0.49
C LEU A 81 4.88 -14.77 -0.09
N VAL A 82 4.51 -15.04 1.17
CA VAL A 82 3.23 -14.61 1.75
C VAL A 82 3.50 -13.79 3.01
N PRO A 83 3.58 -12.45 2.89
CA PRO A 83 3.79 -11.60 4.05
C PRO A 83 2.49 -11.46 4.85
N ILE A 84 2.54 -11.82 6.14
CA ILE A 84 1.39 -11.79 7.04
C ILE A 84 1.61 -10.67 8.06
N THR A 85 0.70 -9.72 8.14
CA THR A 85 0.84 -8.65 9.13
C THR A 85 0.61 -9.18 10.55
N ARG A 86 1.52 -8.81 11.45
CA ARG A 86 1.48 -9.20 12.87
C ARG A 86 0.28 -8.64 13.65
N LEU A 87 -0.48 -7.78 13.02
CA LEU A 87 -1.65 -7.11 13.61
C LEU A 87 -2.91 -7.96 13.54
N LEU A 88 -2.87 -9.01 12.71
CA LEU A 88 -3.99 -9.93 12.55
C LEU A 88 -4.21 -10.75 13.81
N LYS A 89 -5.49 -10.97 14.08
CA LYS A 89 -5.94 -11.90 15.12
C LYS A 89 -5.77 -13.35 14.67
N PRO A 90 -5.69 -14.33 15.58
CA PRO A 90 -5.46 -15.75 15.23
C PRO A 90 -6.41 -16.29 14.17
N ALA A 91 -7.68 -15.87 14.14
CA ALA A 91 -8.65 -16.31 13.12
C ALA A 91 -8.28 -15.85 11.71
N GLN A 92 -7.81 -14.61 11.55
CA GLN A 92 -7.38 -14.06 10.28
C GLN A 92 -6.05 -14.69 9.82
N VAL A 93 -5.12 -14.92 10.75
CA VAL A 93 -3.87 -15.65 10.47
C VAL A 93 -4.21 -17.07 10.00
N ARG A 94 -5.14 -17.77 10.68
CA ARG A 94 -5.61 -19.10 10.29
C ARG A 94 -6.15 -19.12 8.87
N HIS A 95 -6.97 -18.11 8.51
CA HIS A 95 -7.51 -18.01 7.16
C HIS A 95 -6.39 -17.98 6.12
N ILE A 96 -5.40 -17.10 6.27
CA ILE A 96 -4.28 -16.97 5.31
C ILE A 96 -3.44 -18.24 5.24
N LEU A 97 -3.14 -18.85 6.40
CA LEU A 97 -2.36 -20.11 6.46
C LEU A 97 -3.04 -21.22 5.67
N HIS A 98 -4.37 -21.32 5.77
CA HIS A 98 -5.15 -22.34 5.06
C HIS A 98 -5.36 -22.00 3.58
N ASP A 99 -5.76 -20.77 3.26
CA ASP A 99 -6.05 -20.37 1.89
C ASP A 99 -4.82 -20.49 0.98
N CYS A 100 -3.64 -20.17 1.52
CA CYS A 100 -2.38 -20.33 0.80
C CYS A 100 -1.72 -21.72 0.96
N ASP A 101 -2.28 -22.63 1.74
CA ASP A 101 -1.59 -23.90 2.07
C ASP A 101 -0.11 -23.66 2.44
N ILE A 102 0.12 -22.77 3.42
CA ILE A 102 1.49 -22.41 3.85
C ILE A 102 2.12 -23.60 4.56
N ARG A 103 3.30 -24.03 4.09
CA ARG A 103 4.02 -25.19 4.61
C ARG A 103 5.23 -24.83 5.44
N VAL A 104 5.79 -23.66 5.19
CA VAL A 104 6.92 -23.10 5.94
C VAL A 104 6.55 -21.69 6.38
N LEU A 105 6.83 -21.38 7.65
CA LEU A 105 6.58 -20.06 8.20
C LEU A 105 7.85 -19.52 8.87
N VAL A 106 8.25 -18.33 8.48
CA VAL A 106 9.34 -17.58 9.10
C VAL A 106 8.74 -16.62 10.12
N THR A 107 9.23 -16.66 11.38
CA THR A 107 8.67 -15.85 12.46
C THR A 107 9.68 -15.52 13.55
N GLU A 108 9.30 -14.69 14.49
CA GLU A 108 10.04 -14.43 15.74
C GLU A 108 9.52 -15.36 16.87
N ALA A 109 10.38 -15.75 17.80
CA ALA A 109 10.05 -16.69 18.90
C ALA A 109 8.74 -16.32 19.63
N LYS A 110 8.53 -15.02 19.91
CA LYS A 110 7.32 -14.50 20.60
C LYS A 110 6.02 -14.70 19.84
N LYS A 111 6.06 -15.11 18.55
CA LYS A 111 4.90 -15.29 17.69
C LYS A 111 4.57 -16.75 17.39
N ILE A 112 5.44 -17.67 17.77
CA ILE A 112 5.27 -19.10 17.50
C ILE A 112 3.98 -19.63 18.15
N GLU A 113 3.73 -19.28 19.42
CA GLU A 113 2.49 -19.66 20.10
C GLU A 113 1.24 -19.18 19.35
N THR A 114 1.23 -17.90 18.91
CA THR A 114 0.13 -17.34 18.12
C THR A 114 -0.12 -18.13 16.83
N VAL A 115 0.95 -18.54 16.17
CA VAL A 115 0.91 -19.30 14.91
C VAL A 115 0.42 -20.74 15.18
N ARG A 116 0.89 -21.39 16.23
CA ARG A 116 0.43 -22.73 16.65
C ARG A 116 -1.04 -22.71 17.08
N ALA A 117 -1.47 -21.67 17.83
CA ALA A 117 -2.88 -21.46 18.19
C ALA A 117 -3.77 -21.19 16.98
N ALA A 118 -3.24 -20.61 15.89
CA ALA A 118 -3.91 -20.49 14.60
C ALA A 118 -4.03 -21.84 13.84
N GLY A 119 -3.48 -22.94 14.40
CA GLY A 119 -3.55 -24.29 13.83
C GLY A 119 -2.44 -24.62 12.82
N PHE A 120 -1.37 -23.84 12.76
CA PHE A 120 -0.26 -24.12 11.87
C PHE A 120 0.53 -25.36 12.33
N LYS A 121 0.67 -26.34 11.42
CA LYS A 121 1.39 -27.60 11.65
C LYS A 121 2.65 -27.74 10.80
N GLY A 122 2.91 -26.77 9.92
CA GLY A 122 4.09 -26.78 9.06
C GLY A 122 5.37 -26.43 9.81
N ARG A 123 6.46 -26.34 9.05
CA ARG A 123 7.80 -26.03 9.57
C ARG A 123 7.93 -24.56 9.95
N ILE A 124 8.52 -24.29 11.11
CA ILE A 124 8.77 -22.95 11.62
C ILE A 124 10.27 -22.64 11.58
N LEU A 125 10.64 -21.57 10.91
CA LEU A 125 11.96 -20.96 10.95
C LEU A 125 11.92 -19.74 11.85
N SER A 126 12.75 -19.71 12.89
CA SER A 126 12.86 -18.56 13.78
C SER A 126 14.10 -17.71 13.46
N TYR A 127 14.06 -16.42 13.79
CA TYR A 127 15.22 -15.54 13.61
C TYR A 127 16.36 -15.86 14.59
N ALA A 128 16.02 -16.25 15.81
CA ALA A 128 16.95 -16.64 16.84
C ALA A 128 16.58 -18.04 17.38
N PRO A 129 17.52 -18.78 17.98
CA PRO A 129 17.25 -20.08 18.57
C PRO A 129 16.10 -20.04 19.58
N CYS A 130 15.18 -21.02 19.48
CA CYS A 130 14.12 -21.24 20.45
C CYS A 130 13.58 -22.67 20.31
N ASP A 131 13.15 -23.25 21.42
CA ASP A 131 12.76 -24.69 21.51
C ASP A 131 11.52 -25.03 20.68
N ASP A 132 10.66 -24.03 20.40
CA ASP A 132 9.40 -24.23 19.65
C ASP A 132 9.56 -24.10 18.13
N ALA A 133 10.75 -23.74 17.62
CA ALA A 133 11.06 -23.67 16.20
C ALA A 133 11.77 -24.94 15.71
N ASP A 134 11.56 -25.28 14.43
CA ASP A 134 12.27 -26.41 13.83
C ASP A 134 13.74 -26.10 13.51
N VAL A 135 14.06 -24.82 13.26
CA VAL A 135 15.42 -24.34 13.00
C VAL A 135 15.45 -22.81 13.12
N SER A 136 16.61 -22.28 13.50
CA SER A 136 16.85 -20.82 13.54
C SER A 136 17.76 -20.34 12.39
N PHE A 137 17.68 -19.04 12.07
CA PHE A 137 18.60 -18.42 11.12
C PHE A 137 20.05 -18.54 11.56
N GLU A 138 20.32 -18.43 12.88
CA GLU A 138 21.66 -18.58 13.42
C GLU A 138 22.25 -19.97 13.17
N GLU A 139 21.43 -21.02 13.24
CA GLU A 139 21.85 -22.38 12.90
C GLU A 139 22.12 -22.53 11.41
N ILE A 140 21.23 -21.97 10.56
CA ILE A 140 21.40 -22.01 9.09
C ILE A 140 22.67 -21.24 8.67
N TYR A 141 22.99 -20.13 9.33
CA TYR A 141 24.19 -19.33 9.02
C TYR A 141 25.50 -20.08 9.33
N LYS A 142 25.50 -21.14 10.13
CA LYS A 142 26.67 -21.99 10.37
C LYS A 142 26.95 -22.97 9.23
N CYS A 143 25.94 -23.21 8.36
CA CYS A 143 26.12 -24.09 7.21
C CYS A 143 26.84 -23.34 6.07
N HIS A 144 27.71 -24.06 5.35
CA HIS A 144 28.31 -23.50 4.13
C HIS A 144 27.26 -23.41 3.01
N PRO A 145 27.12 -22.24 2.36
CA PRO A 145 26.22 -22.16 1.21
C PRO A 145 26.81 -22.97 0.05
N ALA A 146 26.00 -23.82 -0.57
CA ALA A 146 26.27 -24.33 -1.90
C ALA A 146 25.81 -23.28 -2.96
N GLU A 147 26.23 -23.47 -4.18
CA GLU A 147 25.74 -22.63 -5.28
C GLU A 147 24.22 -22.77 -5.41
N LEU A 148 23.51 -21.67 -5.54
CA LEU A 148 22.04 -21.68 -5.66
C LEU A 148 21.66 -22.08 -7.09
N GLU A 149 21.37 -23.35 -7.30
CA GLU A 149 20.78 -23.86 -8.53
C GLU A 149 19.25 -23.64 -8.53
N CYS A 150 18.82 -22.44 -8.87
CA CYS A 150 17.41 -22.10 -9.02
C CYS A 150 17.18 -21.20 -10.22
N SER A 151 16.31 -21.58 -11.14
CA SER A 151 15.94 -20.77 -12.29
C SER A 151 14.58 -20.10 -12.07
N VAL A 152 14.58 -18.95 -11.43
CA VAL A 152 13.40 -18.10 -11.30
C VAL A 152 13.23 -17.28 -12.58
N LYS A 153 12.00 -17.18 -13.08
CA LYS A 153 11.66 -16.41 -14.28
C LYS A 153 10.74 -15.24 -13.92
N GLY A 154 10.76 -14.19 -14.73
CA GLY A 154 9.95 -13.00 -14.51
C GLY A 154 8.45 -13.27 -14.34
N HIS A 155 7.90 -14.27 -15.03
CA HIS A 155 6.49 -14.63 -14.96
C HIS A 155 6.13 -15.64 -13.85
N ASP A 156 7.11 -16.13 -13.08
CA ASP A 156 6.82 -16.96 -11.91
C ASP A 156 6.17 -16.12 -10.81
N ASN A 157 5.28 -16.76 -10.02
CA ASN A 157 4.66 -16.09 -8.90
C ASN A 157 5.73 -15.77 -7.85
N ALA A 158 5.84 -14.51 -7.47
CA ALA A 158 6.80 -14.01 -6.49
C ALA A 158 6.17 -13.87 -5.10
N ALA A 159 4.96 -13.30 -5.04
CA ALA A 159 4.30 -13.04 -3.77
C ALA A 159 2.77 -13.16 -3.88
N ILE A 160 2.13 -13.42 -2.74
CA ILE A 160 0.69 -13.27 -2.55
C ILE A 160 0.49 -12.31 -1.38
N ILE A 161 0.00 -11.10 -1.68
CA ILE A 161 -0.23 -10.05 -0.68
C ILE A 161 -1.72 -9.98 -0.37
N TYR A 162 -2.07 -10.19 0.91
CA TYR A 162 -3.45 -10.12 1.35
C TYR A 162 -3.89 -8.69 1.58
N THR A 163 -4.95 -8.28 0.89
CA THR A 163 -5.62 -7.00 1.08
C THR A 163 -6.80 -7.17 2.01
N PHE A 164 -7.05 -6.15 2.82
CA PHE A 164 -8.17 -6.14 3.76
C PHE A 164 -9.32 -5.37 3.13
N SER A 165 -10.34 -6.09 2.65
CA SER A 165 -11.60 -5.48 2.19
C SER A 165 -12.48 -5.13 3.38
N THR A 166 -13.39 -4.17 3.19
CA THR A 166 -14.40 -3.78 4.17
C THR A 166 -15.42 -4.89 4.44
N VAL A 167 -15.57 -5.82 3.50
CA VAL A 167 -16.55 -6.92 3.56
C VAL A 167 -15.87 -8.23 3.19
N GLY A 168 -16.00 -9.25 4.04
CA GLY A 168 -15.53 -10.61 3.78
C GLY A 168 -14.11 -10.92 4.27
N ASN A 169 -13.61 -12.08 3.88
CA ASN A 169 -12.25 -12.50 4.21
C ASN A 169 -11.20 -11.73 3.39
N PRO A 170 -9.98 -11.54 3.93
CA PRO A 170 -8.87 -10.98 3.17
C PRO A 170 -8.64 -11.74 1.86
N LYS A 171 -8.38 -11.02 0.78
CA LYS A 171 -8.10 -11.59 -0.55
C LYS A 171 -6.63 -11.49 -0.87
N GLY A 172 -6.02 -12.59 -1.30
CA GLY A 172 -4.62 -12.63 -1.72
C GLY A 172 -4.47 -12.18 -3.17
N VAL A 173 -3.67 -11.15 -3.43
CA VAL A 173 -3.31 -10.72 -4.78
C VAL A 173 -2.01 -11.39 -5.19
N VAL A 174 -2.03 -12.06 -6.34
CA VAL A 174 -0.87 -12.79 -6.89
C VAL A 174 0.00 -11.87 -7.72
N ILE A 175 1.24 -11.74 -7.33
CA ILE A 175 2.23 -10.86 -7.96
C ILE A 175 3.36 -11.72 -8.53
N ASP A 176 3.78 -11.49 -9.76
CA ASP A 176 4.96 -12.15 -10.33
C ASP A 176 6.23 -11.30 -10.18
N HIS A 177 7.39 -11.91 -10.44
CA HIS A 177 8.68 -11.21 -10.34
C HIS A 177 8.80 -10.05 -11.31
N ARG A 178 8.18 -10.15 -12.49
CA ARG A 178 8.22 -9.12 -13.50
C ARG A 178 7.50 -7.86 -13.03
N ALA A 179 6.32 -8.00 -12.45
CA ALA A 179 5.55 -6.87 -11.92
C ALA A 179 6.28 -6.18 -10.75
N LEU A 180 6.95 -6.94 -9.86
CA LEU A 180 7.80 -6.37 -8.82
C LEU A 180 8.97 -5.57 -9.41
N TYR A 181 9.63 -6.11 -10.44
CA TYR A 181 10.72 -5.44 -11.12
C TYR A 181 10.26 -4.17 -11.86
N ASP A 182 9.19 -4.26 -12.66
CA ASP A 182 8.66 -3.14 -13.43
C ASP A 182 8.22 -1.99 -12.49
N GLY A 183 7.50 -2.32 -11.41
CA GLY A 183 7.11 -1.34 -10.39
C GLY A 183 8.32 -0.66 -9.73
N THR A 184 9.38 -1.43 -9.45
CA THR A 184 10.63 -0.90 -8.90
C THR A 184 11.32 0.05 -9.88
N ALA A 185 11.40 -0.32 -11.15
CA ALA A 185 12.02 0.51 -12.19
C ALA A 185 11.25 1.82 -12.40
N ILE A 186 9.91 1.76 -12.43
CA ILE A 186 9.02 2.92 -12.57
C ILE A 186 9.23 3.90 -11.42
N VAL A 187 9.13 3.43 -10.16
CA VAL A 187 9.28 4.28 -8.97
C VAL A 187 10.68 4.88 -8.91
N SER A 188 11.70 4.08 -9.16
CA SER A 188 13.08 4.56 -9.17
C SER A 188 13.35 5.64 -10.21
N ARG A 189 12.58 5.66 -11.31
CA ARG A 189 12.71 6.64 -12.40
C ARG A 189 12.12 7.98 -12.01
N TYR A 190 10.83 8.03 -11.63
CA TYR A 190 10.19 9.33 -11.34
C TYR A 190 10.62 9.95 -10.01
N LEU A 191 11.14 9.15 -9.05
CA LEU A 191 11.74 9.67 -7.82
C LEU A 191 13.23 10.00 -8.00
N GLU A 192 13.80 9.75 -9.17
CA GLU A 192 15.22 9.98 -9.48
C GLU A 192 16.16 9.34 -8.45
N LEU A 193 15.82 8.10 -8.02
CA LEU A 193 16.60 7.42 -7.00
C LEU A 193 18.01 7.10 -7.50
N GLY A 194 18.99 7.30 -6.62
CA GLY A 194 20.40 7.05 -6.88
C GLY A 194 21.10 6.24 -5.79
N GLU A 195 22.37 5.94 -6.01
CA GLU A 195 23.17 5.14 -5.08
C GLU A 195 23.39 5.85 -3.73
N GLU A 196 23.43 7.17 -3.71
CA GLU A 196 23.65 7.96 -2.50
C GLU A 196 22.40 8.10 -1.62
N ASP A 197 21.25 7.57 -2.08
CA ASP A 197 20.04 7.66 -1.30
C ASP A 197 20.06 6.75 -0.06
N VAL A 198 19.48 7.28 1.01
CA VAL A 198 19.09 6.53 2.20
C VAL A 198 17.58 6.53 2.27
N ILE A 199 16.98 5.38 1.94
CA ILE A 199 15.54 5.21 1.87
C ILE A 199 15.02 4.76 3.24
N SER A 200 14.04 5.47 3.79
CA SER A 200 13.41 5.06 5.05
C SER A 200 12.52 3.83 4.86
N GLY A 201 12.84 2.74 5.52
CA GLY A 201 12.02 1.53 5.66
C GLY A 201 10.94 1.68 6.73
N LEU A 202 10.23 2.82 6.80
CA LEU A 202 9.17 3.08 7.77
C LEU A 202 7.94 2.21 7.52
N LEU A 203 7.55 2.04 6.28
CA LEU A 203 6.35 1.31 5.90
C LEU A 203 6.44 -0.19 6.20
N SER A 204 5.29 -0.83 6.37
CA SER A 204 5.23 -2.28 6.62
C SER A 204 5.68 -3.05 5.38
N PHE A 205 6.65 -3.97 5.55
CA PHE A 205 7.08 -4.88 4.49
C PHE A 205 6.04 -5.99 4.18
N ASN A 206 4.87 -5.94 4.80
CA ASN A 206 3.76 -6.84 4.49
C ASN A 206 2.82 -6.27 3.40
N LEU A 207 3.11 -5.07 2.91
CA LEU A 207 2.38 -4.37 1.86
C LEU A 207 3.33 -4.10 0.68
N ASP A 208 2.78 -4.02 -0.51
CA ASP A 208 3.51 -3.73 -1.75
C ASP A 208 4.34 -2.43 -1.67
N TYR A 209 3.77 -1.37 -1.09
CA TYR A 209 4.45 -0.09 -0.93
C TYR A 209 5.67 -0.19 -0.01
N GLY A 210 5.59 -0.97 1.07
CA GLY A 210 6.75 -1.22 1.95
C GLY A 210 7.79 -2.13 1.30
N LEU A 211 7.37 -3.21 0.63
CA LEU A 211 8.26 -4.11 -0.11
C LEU A 211 9.06 -3.38 -1.18
N ASN A 212 8.41 -2.44 -1.88
CA ASN A 212 9.06 -1.67 -2.93
C ASN A 212 10.25 -0.85 -2.43
N GLN A 213 10.27 -0.42 -1.15
CA GLN A 213 11.44 0.27 -0.58
C GLN A 213 12.68 -0.65 -0.59
N ILE A 214 12.50 -1.94 -0.27
CA ILE A 214 13.58 -2.94 -0.34
C ILE A 214 14.08 -3.05 -1.77
N PHE A 215 13.17 -3.19 -2.73
CA PHE A 215 13.54 -3.43 -4.13
C PHE A 215 14.18 -2.20 -4.79
N CYS A 216 13.67 -1.00 -4.51
CA CYS A 216 14.28 0.26 -4.96
C CYS A 216 15.70 0.42 -4.40
N THR A 217 15.92 0.05 -3.14
CA THR A 217 17.25 0.05 -2.52
C THR A 217 18.21 -0.84 -3.31
N LEU A 218 17.82 -2.08 -3.63
CA LEU A 218 18.65 -2.99 -4.41
C LEU A 218 18.90 -2.48 -5.83
N ALA A 219 17.84 -2.03 -6.51
CA ALA A 219 17.91 -1.58 -7.90
C ALA A 219 18.85 -0.39 -8.09
N LYS A 220 18.94 0.47 -7.07
CA LYS A 220 19.77 1.69 -7.09
C LYS A 220 21.05 1.58 -6.28
N GLN A 221 21.28 0.40 -5.67
CA GLN A 221 22.45 0.21 -4.79
C GLN A 221 22.52 1.25 -3.66
N ALA A 222 21.35 1.66 -3.19
CA ALA A 222 21.13 2.65 -2.13
C ALA A 222 21.27 2.01 -0.74
N THR A 223 20.91 2.72 0.32
CA THR A 223 20.82 2.18 1.69
C THR A 223 19.38 2.17 2.17
N LEU A 224 18.89 1.07 2.75
CA LEU A 224 17.61 0.99 3.44
C LEU A 224 17.82 1.18 4.94
N ALA A 225 17.34 2.28 5.50
CA ALA A 225 17.29 2.51 6.94
C ALA A 225 15.94 2.01 7.47
N ILE A 226 15.95 0.89 8.20
CA ILE A 226 14.74 0.25 8.72
C ILE A 226 14.27 1.00 9.96
N HIS A 227 13.13 1.67 9.87
CA HIS A 227 12.55 2.43 10.96
C HIS A 227 11.31 1.77 11.54
N ARG A 228 11.14 1.89 12.85
CA ARG A 228 9.92 1.51 13.58
C ARG A 228 9.34 2.78 14.17
N PHE A 229 8.11 3.09 13.81
CA PHE A 229 7.43 4.22 14.43
C PHE A 229 6.90 3.80 15.81
N VAL A 230 7.43 4.41 16.86
CA VAL A 230 6.98 4.24 18.25
C VAL A 230 6.56 5.59 18.81
N LEU A 231 7.49 6.53 18.86
CA LEU A 231 7.27 7.91 19.29
C LEU A 231 7.78 8.87 18.21
N PRO A 232 7.12 10.02 17.98
CA PRO A 232 7.57 11.00 17.00
C PRO A 232 9.01 11.48 17.22
N ALA A 233 9.41 11.76 18.47
CA ALA A 233 10.75 12.26 18.79
C ALA A 233 11.85 11.26 18.41
N ASP A 234 11.68 9.97 18.74
CA ASP A 234 12.62 8.91 18.38
C ASP A 234 12.70 8.75 16.87
N PHE A 235 11.55 8.86 16.19
CA PHE A 235 11.48 8.76 14.74
C PHE A 235 12.29 9.87 14.05
N PHE A 236 12.12 11.12 14.49
CA PHE A 236 12.89 12.24 13.95
C PHE A 236 14.40 12.08 14.20
N ALA A 237 14.79 11.66 15.40
CA ALA A 237 16.19 11.40 15.70
C ALA A 237 16.78 10.35 14.74
N HIS A 238 16.08 9.25 14.52
CA HIS A 238 16.53 8.21 13.57
C HIS A 238 16.61 8.72 12.11
N LEU A 239 15.68 9.57 11.66
CA LEU A 239 15.77 10.16 10.31
C LEU A 239 17.04 11.00 10.13
N ILE A 240 17.40 11.77 11.17
CA ILE A 240 18.59 12.64 11.17
C ILE A 240 19.86 11.80 11.25
N ASP A 241 19.93 10.88 12.23
CA ASP A 241 21.11 10.05 12.49
C ASP A 241 21.46 9.14 11.30
N ASP A 242 20.42 8.58 10.65
CA ASP A 242 20.61 7.75 9.47
C ASP A 242 20.82 8.56 8.19
N GLY A 243 20.62 9.88 8.25
CA GLY A 243 20.77 10.77 7.09
C GLY A 243 19.80 10.45 5.97
N VAL A 244 18.53 10.21 6.30
CA VAL A 244 17.48 9.83 5.35
C VAL A 244 17.30 10.86 4.25
N THR A 245 17.29 10.42 3.00
CA THR A 245 17.09 11.27 1.81
C THR A 245 15.70 11.10 1.21
N VAL A 246 15.08 9.90 1.37
CA VAL A 246 13.76 9.58 0.83
C VAL A 246 12.89 8.99 1.94
N LEU A 247 11.75 9.64 2.21
CA LEU A 247 10.82 9.29 3.28
C LEU A 247 9.46 8.89 2.72
N PRO A 248 9.17 7.59 2.61
CA PRO A 248 7.83 7.10 2.28
C PRO A 248 6.90 7.17 3.49
N LEU A 249 5.72 7.75 3.31
CA LEU A 249 4.68 7.90 4.31
C LEU A 249 3.33 7.39 3.82
N MET A 250 2.42 7.18 4.74
CA MET A 250 0.98 7.13 4.49
C MET A 250 0.32 8.33 5.18
N PRO A 251 -0.87 8.76 4.76
CA PRO A 251 -1.57 9.89 5.40
C PRO A 251 -1.68 9.75 6.93
N VAL A 252 -1.90 8.53 7.43
CA VAL A 252 -1.94 8.24 8.87
C VAL A 252 -0.63 8.58 9.59
N HIS A 253 0.51 8.34 8.94
CA HIS A 253 1.81 8.69 9.53
C HIS A 253 1.97 10.21 9.62
N ILE A 254 1.51 10.96 8.61
CA ILE A 254 1.55 12.43 8.62
C ILE A 254 0.78 12.97 9.83
N GLY A 255 -0.45 12.46 10.07
CA GLY A 255 -1.20 12.80 11.29
C GLY A 255 -0.41 12.46 12.56
N GLN A 256 0.04 11.22 12.72
CA GLN A 256 0.75 10.77 13.93
C GLN A 256 2.06 11.51 14.21
N ILE A 257 2.81 11.85 13.16
CA ILE A 257 4.09 12.54 13.28
C ILE A 257 3.89 13.99 13.69
N PHE A 258 2.94 14.70 13.08
CA PHE A 258 2.77 16.14 13.25
C PHE A 258 1.67 16.53 14.25
N ASP A 259 0.85 15.61 14.77
CA ASP A 259 -0.09 15.86 15.86
C ASP A 259 0.58 15.73 17.26
N THR A 260 1.88 15.93 17.30
CA THR A 260 2.68 15.99 18.53
C THR A 260 2.96 17.42 18.93
N ASP A 261 3.46 17.64 20.16
CA ASP A 261 3.92 18.93 20.62
C ASP A 261 4.93 19.55 19.61
N PRO A 262 4.64 20.73 19.03
CA PRO A 262 5.52 21.37 18.05
C PRO A 262 6.96 21.57 18.54
N HIS A 263 7.18 21.73 19.86
CA HIS A 263 8.52 21.87 20.44
C HIS A 263 9.34 20.57 20.43
N ARG A 264 8.72 19.44 20.15
CA ARG A 264 9.38 18.12 20.00
C ARG A 264 9.72 17.77 18.56
N ILE A 265 9.32 18.60 17.60
CA ILE A 265 9.68 18.41 16.20
C ILE A 265 10.98 19.20 15.96
N PRO A 266 12.06 18.56 15.49
CA PRO A 266 13.32 19.24 15.15
C PRO A 266 13.11 20.35 14.11
N LEU A 267 13.97 21.36 14.12
CA LEU A 267 13.93 22.43 13.15
C LEU A 267 14.22 21.91 11.72
N PRO A 268 13.67 22.54 10.69
CA PRO A 268 13.83 22.12 9.29
C PRO A 268 15.29 21.93 8.87
N GLU A 269 16.22 22.74 9.37
CA GLU A 269 17.66 22.68 9.07
C GLU A 269 18.32 21.34 9.43
N HIS A 270 17.74 20.57 10.35
CA HIS A 270 18.23 19.23 10.69
C HIS A 270 17.92 18.17 9.61
N PHE A 271 17.01 18.48 8.70
CA PHE A 271 16.57 17.55 7.64
C PHE A 271 17.16 17.90 6.26
N GLY A 272 18.25 18.62 6.20
CA GLY A 272 18.85 19.12 4.94
C GLY A 272 19.26 18.03 3.94
N LYS A 273 19.28 16.74 4.34
CA LYS A 273 19.48 15.62 3.42
C LYS A 273 18.18 15.06 2.83
N LEU A 274 17.04 15.35 3.45
CA LEU A 274 15.75 14.83 3.00
C LEU A 274 15.31 15.58 1.74
N ARG A 275 15.40 14.90 0.60
CA ARG A 275 15.09 15.49 -0.72
C ARG A 275 13.73 15.10 -1.28
N ALA A 276 13.17 13.98 -0.82
CA ALA A 276 11.88 13.49 -1.32
C ALA A 276 11.04 12.85 -0.21
N ILE A 277 9.78 13.22 -0.19
CA ILE A 277 8.74 12.59 0.63
C ILE A 277 7.69 12.03 -0.31
N THR A 278 7.28 10.78 -0.11
CA THR A 278 6.25 10.15 -0.92
C THR A 278 5.07 9.75 -0.04
N SER A 279 3.85 9.83 -0.56
CA SER A 279 2.67 9.35 0.16
C SER A 279 1.67 8.67 -0.77
N SER A 280 1.11 7.55 -0.28
CA SER A 280 0.08 6.76 -0.96
C SER A 280 -0.78 6.03 0.07
N GLY A 281 -1.88 5.41 -0.40
CA GLY A 281 -2.73 4.58 0.46
C GLY A 281 -3.76 5.36 1.28
N GLY A 282 -4.11 6.56 0.86
CA GLY A 282 -5.17 7.38 1.44
C GLY A 282 -5.16 8.80 0.88
N ASN A 283 -6.15 9.58 1.29
CA ASN A 283 -6.30 10.96 0.84
C ASN A 283 -5.30 11.89 1.52
N ILE A 284 -4.65 12.74 0.73
CA ILE A 284 -3.81 13.85 1.20
C ILE A 284 -4.66 15.12 1.23
N THR A 285 -4.72 15.75 2.40
CA THR A 285 -5.44 17.02 2.58
C THR A 285 -4.50 18.21 2.44
N PRO A 286 -5.00 19.41 2.08
CA PRO A 286 -4.20 20.63 2.08
C PRO A 286 -3.48 20.91 3.41
N ARG A 287 -4.13 20.60 4.53
CA ARG A 287 -3.51 20.71 5.87
C ARG A 287 -2.31 19.79 6.06
N MET A 288 -2.35 18.59 5.48
CA MET A 288 -1.20 17.67 5.52
C MET A 288 -0.06 18.19 4.66
N ILE A 289 -0.37 18.77 3.51
CA ILE A 289 0.63 19.42 2.65
C ILE A 289 1.30 20.57 3.40
N ASP A 290 0.51 21.45 4.06
CA ASP A 290 1.04 22.56 4.87
C ASP A 290 1.97 22.08 5.99
N LYS A 291 1.62 20.98 6.66
CA LYS A 291 2.47 20.37 7.69
C LYS A 291 3.80 19.87 7.12
N ILE A 292 3.75 19.14 6.00
CA ILE A 292 4.95 18.61 5.33
C ILE A 292 5.89 19.75 4.92
N GLU A 293 5.38 20.74 4.20
CA GLU A 293 6.21 21.85 3.68
C GLU A 293 6.77 22.74 4.79
N ARG A 294 6.03 22.92 5.91
CA ARG A 294 6.53 23.67 7.07
C ARG A 294 7.74 23.01 7.72
N HIS A 295 7.72 21.68 7.82
CA HIS A 295 8.77 20.94 8.53
C HIS A 295 9.88 20.43 7.60
N PHE A 296 9.58 20.27 6.32
CA PHE A 296 10.51 19.77 5.31
C PHE A 296 10.45 20.64 4.03
N PRO A 297 10.79 21.93 4.14
CA PRO A 297 10.60 22.90 3.04
C PRO A 297 11.40 22.57 1.78
N ASP A 298 12.55 21.89 1.93
CA ASP A 298 13.44 21.55 0.82
C ASP A 298 13.13 20.18 0.20
N ALA A 299 12.18 19.42 0.77
CA ALA A 299 11.84 18.09 0.29
C ALA A 299 10.69 18.15 -0.75
N ALA A 300 10.91 17.57 -1.92
CA ALA A 300 9.88 17.40 -2.92
C ALA A 300 8.81 16.40 -2.43
N PHE A 301 7.54 16.80 -2.42
CA PHE A 301 6.43 15.95 -1.97
C PHE A 301 5.67 15.32 -3.12
N TYR A 302 5.71 14.00 -3.23
CA TYR A 302 5.04 13.19 -4.25
C TYR A 302 3.76 12.56 -3.66
N SER A 303 2.58 13.04 -4.09
CA SER A 303 1.31 12.37 -3.83
C SER A 303 1.09 11.30 -4.89
N MET A 304 0.88 10.05 -4.47
CA MET A 304 0.78 8.90 -5.36
C MET A 304 -0.52 8.13 -5.15
N HIS A 305 -1.02 7.54 -6.24
CA HIS A 305 -2.16 6.62 -6.19
C HIS A 305 -1.80 5.28 -6.83
N GLY A 306 -2.28 4.20 -6.25
CA GLY A 306 -2.07 2.84 -6.73
C GLY A 306 -3.25 1.94 -6.39
N LEU A 307 -3.26 0.76 -6.99
CA LEU A 307 -4.30 -0.24 -6.81
C LEU A 307 -3.73 -1.49 -6.15
N SER A 308 -4.58 -2.26 -5.50
CA SER A 308 -4.18 -3.60 -5.04
C SER A 308 -3.92 -4.57 -6.21
N GLU A 309 -4.52 -4.31 -7.36
CA GLU A 309 -4.46 -5.12 -8.59
C GLU A 309 -3.35 -4.70 -9.55
N ALA A 310 -2.81 -3.49 -9.35
CA ALA A 310 -1.70 -2.95 -10.14
C ALA A 310 -0.87 -2.01 -9.28
N PHE A 311 0.45 -2.08 -9.40
CA PHE A 311 1.40 -1.48 -8.45
C PHE A 311 1.19 0.03 -8.22
N ARG A 312 1.48 0.86 -9.23
CA ARG A 312 1.29 2.33 -9.19
C ARG A 312 0.55 2.77 -10.43
N CYS A 313 -0.43 3.64 -10.25
CA CYS A 313 -1.19 4.19 -11.36
C CYS A 313 -0.73 5.62 -11.68
N THR A 314 -0.66 6.46 -10.64
CA THR A 314 -0.34 7.88 -10.82
C THR A 314 0.60 8.41 -9.76
N TYR A 315 1.24 9.53 -10.10
CA TYR A 315 1.85 10.43 -9.14
C TYR A 315 1.55 11.88 -9.52
N LEU A 316 1.46 12.74 -8.53
CA LEU A 316 1.39 14.18 -8.71
C LEU A 316 2.81 14.75 -8.61
N ASP A 317 3.25 15.42 -9.67
CA ASP A 317 4.52 16.13 -9.69
C ASP A 317 4.57 17.15 -8.53
N PRO A 318 5.67 17.21 -7.76
CA PRO A 318 5.80 18.15 -6.63
C PRO A 318 5.50 19.61 -6.97
N SER A 319 5.80 20.07 -8.19
CA SER A 319 5.49 21.42 -8.65
C SER A 319 3.99 21.70 -8.73
N GLN A 320 3.17 20.66 -8.78
CA GLN A 320 1.72 20.75 -8.92
C GLN A 320 0.97 20.65 -7.59
N ILE A 321 1.65 20.27 -6.50
CA ILE A 321 1.00 19.97 -5.22
C ILE A 321 0.19 21.16 -4.67
N ARG A 322 0.67 22.38 -4.85
CA ARG A 322 -0.03 23.59 -4.44
C ARG A 322 -1.10 24.06 -5.44
N ILE A 323 -0.90 23.77 -6.71
CA ILE A 323 -1.83 24.14 -7.79
C ILE A 323 -3.03 23.20 -7.78
N ARG A 324 -2.79 21.90 -7.55
CA ARG A 324 -3.78 20.81 -7.63
C ARG A 324 -3.74 19.90 -6.40
N PRO A 325 -3.97 20.42 -5.18
CA PRO A 325 -3.76 19.66 -3.94
C PRO A 325 -4.67 18.44 -3.78
N HIS A 326 -5.75 18.37 -4.56
CA HIS A 326 -6.71 17.25 -4.56
C HIS A 326 -6.51 16.26 -5.71
N SER A 327 -5.57 16.53 -6.61
CA SER A 327 -5.31 15.64 -7.74
C SER A 327 -4.50 14.42 -7.29
N ILE A 328 -4.83 13.26 -7.86
CA ILE A 328 -4.02 12.04 -7.76
C ILE A 328 -2.91 12.00 -8.82
N GLY A 329 -2.75 13.05 -9.62
CA GLY A 329 -1.69 13.22 -10.60
C GLY A 329 -2.00 12.69 -11.99
N LYS A 330 -0.97 12.29 -12.70
CA LYS A 330 -1.00 11.68 -14.04
C LYS A 330 -0.41 10.29 -14.00
N ALA A 331 -0.59 9.52 -15.08
CA ALA A 331 -0.02 8.18 -15.23
C ALA A 331 1.48 8.15 -14.93
N VAL A 332 1.92 7.12 -14.20
CA VAL A 332 3.35 6.84 -14.04
C VAL A 332 3.97 6.38 -15.38
N PRO A 333 5.30 6.44 -15.54
CA PRO A 333 5.94 5.93 -16.76
C PRO A 333 5.53 4.49 -17.09
N ASP A 334 5.42 4.17 -18.37
CA ASP A 334 5.07 2.84 -18.91
C ASP A 334 3.64 2.36 -18.57
N VAL A 335 2.78 3.28 -18.12
CA VAL A 335 1.36 3.06 -17.83
C VAL A 335 0.49 4.00 -18.64
N GLU A 336 -0.60 3.46 -19.18
CA GLU A 336 -1.68 4.20 -19.82
C GLU A 336 -2.93 4.10 -18.95
N LEU A 337 -3.60 5.24 -18.75
CA LEU A 337 -4.83 5.32 -17.96
C LEU A 337 -5.98 5.84 -18.83
N TYR A 338 -7.09 5.15 -18.75
CA TYR A 338 -8.31 5.51 -19.46
C TYR A 338 -9.44 5.69 -18.45
N ILE A 339 -10.35 6.62 -18.73
CA ILE A 339 -11.56 6.81 -17.93
C ILE A 339 -12.73 6.43 -18.82
N LEU A 340 -13.47 5.39 -18.44
CA LEU A 340 -14.61 4.89 -19.21
C LEU A 340 -15.94 5.21 -18.54
N ASN A 341 -16.89 5.70 -19.34
CA ASN A 341 -18.29 5.82 -18.93
C ASN A 341 -18.99 4.45 -18.95
N GLU A 342 -20.28 4.41 -18.60
CA GLU A 342 -21.09 3.18 -18.55
C GLU A 342 -21.25 2.51 -19.92
N HIS A 343 -21.05 3.26 -21.01
CA HIS A 343 -21.14 2.76 -22.38
C HIS A 343 -19.81 2.24 -22.94
N GLY A 344 -18.75 2.25 -22.11
CA GLY A 344 -17.39 1.87 -22.49
C GLY A 344 -16.72 2.87 -23.45
N GLU A 345 -17.12 4.13 -23.38
CA GLU A 345 -16.56 5.23 -24.16
C GLU A 345 -15.64 6.07 -23.28
N ALA A 346 -14.65 6.75 -23.89
CA ALA A 346 -13.78 7.65 -23.15
C ALA A 346 -14.57 8.85 -22.61
N CYS A 347 -14.41 9.12 -21.32
CA CYS A 347 -14.97 10.29 -20.66
C CYS A 347 -14.35 11.58 -21.20
N LYS A 348 -15.15 12.64 -21.29
CA LYS A 348 -14.69 14.00 -21.57
C LYS A 348 -14.04 14.60 -20.30
N PRO A 349 -13.27 15.70 -20.43
CA PRO A 349 -12.81 16.42 -19.26
C PRO A 349 -13.96 16.72 -18.28
N ARG A 350 -13.71 16.47 -16.98
CA ARG A 350 -14.66 16.57 -15.85
C ARG A 350 -15.84 15.57 -15.85
N GLU A 351 -15.92 14.70 -16.83
CA GLU A 351 -16.87 13.59 -16.82
C GLU A 351 -16.31 12.47 -15.93
N VAL A 352 -17.13 11.95 -15.02
CA VAL A 352 -16.76 10.88 -14.09
C VAL A 352 -16.94 9.52 -14.74
N GLY A 353 -15.93 8.66 -14.66
CA GLY A 353 -15.97 7.30 -15.13
C GLY A 353 -15.03 6.38 -14.37
N GLU A 354 -15.04 5.10 -14.73
CA GLU A 354 -14.18 4.08 -14.12
C GLU A 354 -12.75 4.19 -14.67
N LEU A 355 -11.77 4.25 -13.77
CA LEU A 355 -10.34 4.25 -14.11
C LEU A 355 -9.91 2.86 -14.59
N ILE A 356 -9.36 2.80 -15.79
CA ILE A 356 -8.80 1.59 -16.39
C ILE A 356 -7.29 1.74 -16.49
N HIS A 357 -6.56 0.80 -15.91
CA HIS A 357 -5.10 0.74 -15.96
C HIS A 357 -4.65 -0.25 -17.03
N ARG A 358 -3.78 0.19 -17.93
CA ARG A 358 -3.11 -0.58 -18.97
C ARG A 358 -1.60 -0.43 -18.86
N GLY A 359 -0.84 -1.47 -19.11
CA GLY A 359 0.63 -1.43 -19.21
C GLY A 359 1.33 -2.09 -18.05
N ALA A 360 2.45 -1.52 -17.60
CA ALA A 360 3.31 -2.12 -16.60
C ALA A 360 2.68 -2.21 -15.20
N GLY A 361 3.16 -3.15 -14.39
CA GLY A 361 2.78 -3.29 -12.99
C GLY A 361 1.45 -3.97 -12.73
N ILE A 362 0.76 -4.50 -13.75
CA ILE A 362 -0.47 -5.29 -13.57
C ILE A 362 -0.12 -6.63 -12.94
N TYR A 363 -0.84 -7.00 -11.88
CA TYR A 363 -0.69 -8.27 -11.17
C TYR A 363 -1.51 -9.38 -11.83
N LYS A 364 -1.36 -10.64 -11.35
CA LYS A 364 -1.92 -11.81 -12.04
C LYS A 364 -3.38 -12.13 -11.67
N GLY A 365 -3.96 -11.44 -10.71
CA GLY A 365 -5.30 -11.69 -10.22
C GLY A 365 -5.33 -12.09 -8.75
N TYR A 366 -6.49 -12.58 -8.29
CA TYR A 366 -6.69 -12.98 -6.90
C TYR A 366 -6.48 -14.49 -6.72
N TRP A 367 -5.76 -14.86 -5.66
CA TRP A 367 -5.52 -16.22 -5.26
C TRP A 367 -6.83 -16.92 -4.92
N ASN A 368 -7.06 -18.12 -5.49
CA ASN A 368 -8.26 -18.93 -5.29
C ASN A 368 -9.61 -18.19 -5.53
N ALA A 369 -9.61 -17.06 -6.25
CA ALA A 369 -10.80 -16.25 -6.48
C ALA A 369 -10.97 -15.86 -7.96
N PRO A 370 -11.30 -16.81 -8.84
CA PRO A 370 -11.39 -16.57 -10.29
C PRO A 370 -12.52 -15.60 -10.67
N GLU A 371 -13.65 -15.61 -9.96
CA GLU A 371 -14.76 -14.70 -10.23
C GLU A 371 -14.39 -13.25 -9.91
N GLU A 372 -13.72 -13.02 -8.78
CA GLU A 372 -13.22 -11.70 -8.40
C GLU A 372 -12.14 -11.22 -9.38
N THR A 373 -11.26 -12.13 -9.80
CA THR A 373 -10.27 -11.84 -10.84
C THR A 373 -10.97 -11.38 -12.12
N ALA A 374 -11.98 -12.10 -12.60
CA ALA A 374 -12.72 -11.74 -13.80
C ALA A 374 -13.49 -10.42 -13.67
N ARG A 375 -13.81 -9.96 -12.46
CA ARG A 375 -14.44 -8.65 -12.23
C ARG A 375 -13.48 -7.48 -12.43
N ARG A 376 -12.20 -7.63 -12.10
CA ARG A 376 -11.20 -6.57 -12.15
C ARG A 376 -10.28 -6.67 -13.36
N TYR A 377 -9.83 -7.86 -13.69
CA TYR A 377 -8.91 -8.12 -14.80
C TYR A 377 -9.72 -8.39 -16.08
N LYS A 378 -9.67 -7.46 -17.01
CA LYS A 378 -10.48 -7.46 -18.24
C LYS A 378 -9.60 -7.63 -19.46
N SER A 379 -10.17 -8.19 -20.52
CA SER A 379 -9.54 -8.12 -21.84
C SER A 379 -9.43 -6.67 -22.29
N ILE A 380 -8.36 -6.30 -22.97
CA ILE A 380 -8.17 -5.00 -23.62
C ILE A 380 -9.36 -4.59 -24.53
N ARG A 381 -10.19 -5.54 -24.92
CA ARG A 381 -11.37 -5.27 -25.73
C ARG A 381 -12.36 -4.29 -25.10
N ILE A 382 -12.32 -4.10 -23.77
CA ILE A 382 -13.12 -3.05 -23.14
C ILE A 382 -12.71 -1.64 -23.57
N LEU A 383 -11.49 -1.49 -24.12
CA LEU A 383 -10.95 -0.24 -24.67
C LEU A 383 -11.14 -0.11 -26.21
N GLU A 384 -11.83 -1.04 -26.87
CA GLU A 384 -11.94 -1.08 -28.35
C GLU A 384 -12.52 0.22 -28.92
N LYS A 385 -13.54 0.79 -28.27
CA LYS A 385 -14.16 2.07 -28.69
C LYS A 385 -13.21 3.27 -28.53
N VAL A 386 -12.25 3.19 -27.62
CA VAL A 386 -11.28 4.26 -27.32
C VAL A 386 -10.04 4.16 -28.19
N LEU A 387 -9.48 2.97 -28.29
CA LEU A 387 -8.24 2.71 -29.04
C LEU A 387 -8.45 2.73 -30.55
N LYS A 388 -9.67 2.38 -31.03
CA LYS A 388 -10.03 2.31 -32.46
C LYS A 388 -8.93 1.63 -33.30
N PRO A 389 -8.54 0.40 -32.98
CA PRO A 389 -7.39 -0.25 -33.60
C PRO A 389 -7.62 -0.50 -35.10
N GLU A 390 -6.60 -0.26 -35.93
CA GLU A 390 -6.60 -0.60 -37.36
C GLU A 390 -6.39 -2.11 -37.63
N GLY A 391 -6.65 -2.96 -36.64
CA GLY A 391 -6.46 -4.38 -36.72
C GLY A 391 -7.01 -5.13 -35.51
N ARG A 392 -6.64 -6.42 -35.39
CA ARG A 392 -7.05 -7.23 -34.24
C ARG A 392 -6.28 -6.79 -32.99
N LEU A 393 -7.02 -6.47 -31.90
CA LEU A 393 -6.40 -6.26 -30.59
C LEU A 393 -5.67 -7.51 -30.11
N THR A 394 -4.56 -7.32 -29.44
CA THR A 394 -3.78 -8.38 -28.78
C THR A 394 -4.57 -8.98 -27.62
N ASP A 395 -4.14 -10.15 -27.13
CA ASP A 395 -4.70 -10.76 -25.91
C ASP A 395 -4.02 -10.14 -24.67
N GLU A 396 -4.19 -8.83 -24.49
CA GLU A 396 -3.68 -8.05 -23.37
C GLU A 396 -4.75 -7.95 -22.27
N ILE A 397 -4.31 -7.95 -21.02
CA ILE A 397 -5.16 -7.74 -19.84
C ILE A 397 -4.98 -6.30 -19.35
N VAL A 398 -6.10 -5.69 -19.00
CA VAL A 398 -6.18 -4.38 -18.34
C VAL A 398 -6.89 -4.52 -17.01
N VAL A 399 -6.68 -3.59 -16.08
CA VAL A 399 -7.35 -3.59 -14.78
C VAL A 399 -8.44 -2.53 -14.76
N ALA A 400 -9.69 -2.96 -14.57
CA ALA A 400 -10.80 -2.11 -14.20
C ALA A 400 -10.74 -1.86 -12.70
N SER A 401 -10.26 -0.68 -12.31
CA SER A 401 -9.85 -0.39 -10.92
C SER A 401 -11.01 -0.43 -9.91
N GLY A 402 -12.23 -0.16 -10.39
CA GLY A 402 -13.37 0.13 -9.52
C GLY A 402 -13.27 1.48 -8.82
N ASP A 403 -12.32 2.31 -9.20
CA ASP A 403 -12.25 3.71 -8.78
C ASP A 403 -12.92 4.58 -9.83
N TYR A 404 -13.86 5.41 -9.41
CA TYR A 404 -14.41 6.47 -10.23
C TYR A 404 -13.54 7.71 -10.10
N VAL A 405 -13.15 8.25 -11.24
CA VAL A 405 -12.28 9.43 -11.36
C VAL A 405 -12.80 10.36 -12.45
N TYR A 406 -12.32 11.59 -12.48
CA TYR A 406 -12.39 12.44 -13.66
C TYR A 406 -11.01 13.02 -13.97
N ALA A 407 -10.80 13.46 -15.21
CA ALA A 407 -9.64 14.25 -15.59
C ALA A 407 -10.03 15.73 -15.75
N ASP A 408 -9.12 16.67 -15.43
CA ASP A 408 -9.27 18.05 -15.85
C ASP A 408 -8.85 18.24 -17.34
N GLU A 409 -8.91 19.47 -17.82
CA GLU A 409 -8.57 19.83 -19.20
C GLU A 409 -7.10 19.61 -19.54
N GLU A 410 -6.23 19.53 -18.52
CA GLU A 410 -4.81 19.25 -18.66
C GLU A 410 -4.46 17.77 -18.42
N GLY A 411 -5.47 16.91 -18.16
CA GLY A 411 -5.32 15.47 -17.96
C GLY A 411 -4.85 15.06 -16.56
N TYR A 412 -4.93 15.94 -15.56
CA TYR A 412 -4.76 15.55 -14.17
C TYR A 412 -5.98 14.84 -13.64
N LEU A 413 -5.77 13.72 -12.94
CA LEU A 413 -6.83 12.86 -12.43
C LEU A 413 -7.23 13.26 -11.01
N TYR A 414 -8.53 13.13 -10.74
CA TYR A 414 -9.13 13.40 -9.44
C TYR A 414 -9.98 12.21 -9.01
N PHE A 415 -9.69 11.67 -7.82
CA PHE A 415 -10.47 10.57 -7.26
C PHE A 415 -11.83 11.07 -6.79
N VAL A 416 -12.88 10.34 -7.18
CA VAL A 416 -14.26 10.67 -6.80
C VAL A 416 -14.78 9.70 -5.74
N SER A 417 -14.72 8.39 -6.00
CA SER A 417 -15.24 7.35 -5.09
C SER A 417 -14.81 5.97 -5.55
N ARG A 418 -15.02 4.97 -4.69
CA ARG A 418 -15.10 3.57 -5.13
C ARG A 418 -16.44 3.32 -5.80
N LYS A 419 -16.43 2.46 -6.83
CA LYS A 419 -17.65 2.02 -7.56
C LYS A 419 -18.67 1.41 -6.59
N ASP A 420 -18.20 0.63 -5.65
CA ASP A 420 -19.02 -0.09 -4.68
C ASP A 420 -19.48 0.79 -3.50
N ASP A 421 -18.86 1.98 -3.31
CA ASP A 421 -19.19 2.93 -2.24
C ASP A 421 -20.15 4.05 -2.72
N MET A 422 -20.45 4.12 -4.02
CA MET A 422 -21.33 5.16 -4.57
C MET A 422 -22.76 4.98 -4.04
N ILE A 423 -23.28 6.02 -3.43
CA ILE A 423 -24.67 6.08 -2.93
C ILE A 423 -25.63 6.35 -4.07
N LYS A 424 -26.64 5.51 -4.21
CA LYS A 424 -27.73 5.69 -5.19
C LYS A 424 -28.92 6.33 -4.51
N THR A 425 -29.13 7.61 -4.70
CA THR A 425 -30.22 8.33 -4.04
C THR A 425 -30.95 9.22 -5.03
N ARG A 426 -32.28 9.15 -5.06
CA ARG A 426 -33.16 10.00 -5.89
C ARG A 426 -32.79 9.98 -7.38
N GLY A 427 -32.30 8.84 -7.89
CA GLY A 427 -31.83 8.69 -9.26
C GLY A 427 -30.44 9.30 -9.54
N TYR A 428 -29.73 9.80 -8.52
CA TYR A 428 -28.37 10.30 -8.62
C TYR A 428 -27.39 9.30 -8.01
N ARG A 429 -26.15 9.34 -8.51
CA ARG A 429 -24.99 8.68 -7.88
C ARG A 429 -24.19 9.73 -7.13
N VAL A 430 -24.07 9.55 -5.83
CA VAL A 430 -23.42 10.48 -4.91
C VAL A 430 -22.18 9.85 -4.33
N SER A 431 -21.07 10.58 -4.39
CA SER A 431 -19.83 10.17 -3.75
C SER A 431 -19.86 10.50 -2.25
N PRO A 432 -19.75 9.50 -1.36
CA PRO A 432 -19.53 9.76 0.06
C PRO A 432 -18.31 10.63 0.31
N TYR A 433 -17.25 10.38 -0.44
CA TYR A 433 -15.98 11.09 -0.35
C TYR A 433 -16.10 12.60 -0.62
N GLU A 434 -16.92 12.98 -1.61
CA GLU A 434 -17.14 14.38 -1.95
C GLU A 434 -17.80 15.13 -0.77
N ILE A 435 -18.79 14.52 -0.14
CA ILE A 435 -19.44 15.09 1.05
C ILE A 435 -18.45 15.16 2.22
N GLU A 436 -17.70 14.09 2.50
CA GLU A 436 -16.67 14.04 3.54
C GLU A 436 -15.58 15.09 3.32
N SER A 437 -15.19 15.32 2.07
CA SER A 437 -14.20 16.34 1.70
C SER A 437 -14.70 17.75 2.03
N VAL A 438 -15.95 18.06 1.69
CA VAL A 438 -16.56 19.35 2.04
C VAL A 438 -16.65 19.52 3.56
N VAL A 439 -17.06 18.49 4.30
CA VAL A 439 -17.10 18.53 5.78
C VAL A 439 -15.73 18.85 6.35
N ARG A 440 -14.68 18.12 5.94
CA ARG A 440 -13.32 18.33 6.45
C ARG A 440 -12.74 19.70 6.11
N ASN A 441 -13.09 20.25 4.95
CA ASN A 441 -12.54 21.52 4.49
C ASN A 441 -13.25 22.74 5.09
N HIS A 442 -14.57 22.64 5.36
CA HIS A 442 -15.39 23.80 5.69
C HIS A 442 -16.01 23.76 7.12
N LEU A 443 -15.90 22.64 7.83
CA LEU A 443 -16.39 22.47 9.20
C LEU A 443 -15.22 22.10 10.15
N PRO A 444 -14.35 23.06 10.50
CA PRO A 444 -13.12 22.77 11.24
C PRO A 444 -13.35 22.27 12.68
N ALA A 445 -14.55 22.45 13.22
CA ALA A 445 -14.94 21.89 14.53
C ALA A 445 -15.19 20.37 14.48
N ILE A 446 -15.35 19.79 13.29
CA ILE A 446 -15.46 18.34 13.10
C ILE A 446 -14.04 17.76 13.03
N GLU A 447 -13.74 16.84 13.94
CA GLU A 447 -12.45 16.16 14.02
C GLU A 447 -12.33 15.08 12.95
N ASP A 448 -13.38 14.26 12.80
CA ASP A 448 -13.46 13.22 11.76
C ASP A 448 -14.92 12.96 11.36
N CYS A 449 -15.12 12.40 10.16
CA CYS A 449 -16.45 12.10 9.65
C CYS A 449 -16.44 10.91 8.70
N ALA A 450 -17.59 10.23 8.63
CA ALA A 450 -17.89 9.19 7.67
C ALA A 450 -19.26 9.44 7.03
N VAL A 451 -19.32 9.26 5.71
CA VAL A 451 -20.57 9.31 4.94
C VAL A 451 -20.79 7.94 4.30
N PHE A 452 -22.01 7.45 4.42
CA PHE A 452 -22.44 6.18 3.81
C PHE A 452 -23.96 6.21 3.61
N SER A 453 -24.49 5.17 2.98
CA SER A 453 -25.92 5.04 2.75
C SER A 453 -26.60 4.05 3.69
N LEU A 454 -27.87 4.29 3.94
CA LEU A 454 -28.79 3.29 4.47
C LEU A 454 -29.96 3.11 3.48
N PRO A 455 -30.54 1.90 3.37
CA PRO A 455 -31.71 1.67 2.52
C PRO A 455 -32.88 2.57 2.89
N ASP A 456 -33.56 3.14 1.90
CA ASP A 456 -34.77 3.94 2.07
C ASP A 456 -35.80 3.58 0.99
N GLU A 457 -37.03 3.28 1.39
CA GLU A 457 -38.08 2.80 0.49
C GLU A 457 -38.53 3.84 -0.55
N LYS A 458 -38.29 5.14 -0.33
CA LYS A 458 -38.77 6.24 -1.18
C LYS A 458 -37.70 6.78 -2.12
N ILE A 459 -36.43 6.72 -1.70
CA ILE A 459 -35.33 7.39 -2.41
C ILE A 459 -34.17 6.43 -2.73
N GLU A 460 -34.40 5.11 -2.68
CA GLU A 460 -33.44 4.01 -2.80
C GLU A 460 -32.49 3.95 -1.60
N GLU A 461 -31.67 4.97 -1.39
CA GLU A 461 -30.72 5.08 -0.31
C GLU A 461 -30.72 6.49 0.30
N GLU A 462 -30.77 6.57 1.63
CA GLU A 462 -30.55 7.83 2.34
C GLU A 462 -29.07 8.07 2.62
N ILE A 463 -28.65 9.32 2.52
CA ILE A 463 -27.28 9.73 2.85
C ILE A 463 -27.18 9.98 4.35
N VAL A 464 -26.28 9.28 5.02
CA VAL A 464 -25.99 9.42 6.46
C VAL A 464 -24.59 10.01 6.64
N LEU A 465 -24.50 11.09 7.41
CA LEU A 465 -23.26 11.67 7.90
C LEU A 465 -23.12 11.36 9.40
N VAL A 466 -22.07 10.67 9.78
CA VAL A 466 -21.67 10.49 11.19
C VAL A 466 -20.37 11.26 11.39
N TYR A 467 -20.28 12.03 12.48
CA TYR A 467 -19.09 12.84 12.75
C TYR A 467 -18.70 12.81 14.23
N SER A 468 -17.40 13.05 14.49
CA SER A 468 -16.88 13.32 15.83
C SER A 468 -16.49 14.81 15.97
N ALA A 469 -16.78 15.36 17.12
CA ALA A 469 -16.42 16.73 17.50
C ALA A 469 -16.39 16.82 19.03
N HIS A 470 -15.66 17.80 19.57
CA HIS A 470 -15.59 18.04 21.01
C HIS A 470 -16.98 18.31 21.64
N GLU A 471 -17.82 19.03 20.90
CA GLU A 471 -19.23 19.26 21.24
C GLU A 471 -20.12 19.00 20.03
N PRO A 472 -21.39 18.53 20.23
CA PRO A 472 -22.32 18.34 19.13
C PRO A 472 -22.60 19.67 18.39
N ILE A 473 -22.49 19.66 17.07
CA ILE A 473 -22.80 20.81 16.22
C ILE A 473 -24.28 20.73 15.80
N PRO A 474 -25.04 21.84 15.89
CA PRO A 474 -26.42 21.83 15.46
C PRO A 474 -26.58 21.39 13.99
N ARG A 475 -27.51 20.45 13.72
CA ARG A 475 -27.76 19.91 12.37
C ARG A 475 -27.94 21.00 11.31
N ASN A 476 -28.65 22.10 11.68
CA ASN A 476 -28.91 23.20 10.75
C ASN A 476 -27.64 23.95 10.36
N GLU A 477 -26.66 24.05 11.25
CA GLU A 477 -25.36 24.69 10.99
C GLU A 477 -24.56 23.86 10.00
N ILE A 478 -24.47 22.54 10.21
CA ILE A 478 -23.81 21.64 9.27
C ILE A 478 -24.48 21.72 7.89
N LEU A 479 -25.80 21.60 7.82
CA LEU A 479 -26.54 21.69 6.57
C LEU A 479 -26.41 23.04 5.87
N PHE A 480 -26.35 24.14 6.64
CA PHE A 480 -26.16 25.47 6.08
C PHE A 480 -24.81 25.59 5.39
N GLU A 481 -23.76 25.07 6.03
CA GLU A 481 -22.42 25.09 5.43
C GLU A 481 -22.34 24.18 4.21
N LEU A 482 -22.84 22.95 4.29
CA LEU A 482 -22.85 22.00 3.17
C LEU A 482 -23.59 22.54 1.94
N LYS A 483 -24.71 23.26 2.12
CA LYS A 483 -25.50 23.86 1.04
C LYS A 483 -24.74 24.89 0.21
N LYS A 484 -23.70 25.50 0.75
CA LYS A 484 -22.87 26.45 0.02
C LYS A 484 -21.99 25.77 -1.04
N HIS A 485 -21.70 24.48 -0.83
CA HIS A 485 -20.70 23.73 -1.58
C HIS A 485 -21.25 22.51 -2.32
N LEU A 486 -22.41 21.99 -1.90
CA LEU A 486 -23.01 20.77 -2.43
C LEU A 486 -24.42 21.01 -2.99
N PRO A 487 -24.79 20.35 -4.09
CA PRO A 487 -26.16 20.30 -4.58
C PRO A 487 -27.12 19.69 -3.55
N ASN A 488 -28.40 20.07 -3.59
CA ASN A 488 -29.39 19.62 -2.62
C ASN A 488 -29.54 18.09 -2.54
N TYR A 489 -29.34 17.36 -3.63
CA TYR A 489 -29.45 15.90 -3.66
C TYR A 489 -28.30 15.19 -2.95
N MET A 490 -27.19 15.89 -2.66
CA MET A 490 -26.02 15.37 -1.94
C MET A 490 -26.08 15.66 -0.43
N LEU A 491 -27.08 16.40 0.03
CA LEU A 491 -27.17 16.75 1.44
C LEU A 491 -27.60 15.54 2.27
N PRO A 492 -26.91 15.26 3.40
CA PRO A 492 -27.28 14.17 4.29
C PRO A 492 -28.70 14.36 4.85
N SER A 493 -29.53 13.32 4.75
CA SER A 493 -30.84 13.27 5.41
C SER A 493 -30.72 12.97 6.88
N THR A 494 -29.73 12.18 7.27
CA THR A 494 -29.41 11.83 8.66
C THR A 494 -28.01 12.34 9.00
N ILE A 495 -27.88 13.06 10.14
CA ILE A 495 -26.62 13.58 10.66
C ILE A 495 -26.53 13.20 12.14
N LEU A 496 -25.48 12.46 12.51
CA LEU A 496 -25.30 11.90 13.83
C LEU A 496 -23.94 12.29 14.41
N HIS A 497 -23.95 12.73 15.68
CA HIS A 497 -22.73 12.94 16.46
C HIS A 497 -22.36 11.67 17.22
N ARG A 498 -21.08 11.37 17.29
CA ARG A 498 -20.49 10.33 18.14
C ARG A 498 -19.21 10.88 18.78
N ASN A 499 -18.97 10.58 20.03
CA ASN A 499 -17.74 11.02 20.72
C ASN A 499 -16.50 10.42 20.08
N ASN A 500 -16.58 9.19 19.58
CA ASN A 500 -15.52 8.51 18.85
C ASN A 500 -16.12 7.72 17.69
N LEU A 501 -15.40 7.68 16.56
CA LEU A 501 -15.79 6.86 15.43
C LEU A 501 -15.02 5.52 15.47
N PRO A 502 -15.69 4.37 15.21
CA PRO A 502 -15.03 3.08 15.18
C PRO A 502 -14.00 3.04 14.06
N LEU A 503 -12.82 2.47 14.33
CA LEU A 503 -11.76 2.31 13.37
C LEU A 503 -11.65 0.86 12.94
N LYS A 504 -11.40 0.60 11.65
CA LYS A 504 -11.20 -0.75 11.10
C LYS A 504 -10.01 -1.44 11.75
N SER A 505 -8.94 -0.70 11.97
CA SER A 505 -7.78 -1.15 12.72
C SER A 505 -7.06 0.03 13.37
N LEU A 506 -6.33 -0.24 14.45
CA LEU A 506 -5.51 0.77 15.14
C LEU A 506 -4.40 1.37 14.24
N HIS A 507 -4.08 0.71 13.13
CA HIS A 507 -3.01 1.12 12.23
C HIS A 507 -3.47 1.81 10.95
N GLU A 508 -4.65 1.47 10.44
CA GLU A 508 -5.20 2.14 9.26
C GLU A 508 -5.93 3.43 9.61
N LYS A 509 -6.34 3.60 10.88
CA LYS A 509 -7.20 4.70 11.36
C LYS A 509 -8.32 5.08 10.38
N SER A 510 -8.69 4.16 9.48
CA SER A 510 -9.85 4.34 8.62
C SER A 510 -11.11 4.01 9.41
N ILE A 511 -12.11 4.86 9.28
CA ILE A 511 -13.38 4.67 9.98
C ILE A 511 -14.07 3.40 9.46
N ASP A 512 -14.56 2.58 10.38
CA ASP A 512 -15.34 1.39 10.07
C ASP A 512 -16.81 1.76 9.79
N LYS A 513 -17.07 2.13 8.53
CA LYS A 513 -18.41 2.50 8.06
C LYS A 513 -19.44 1.36 8.22
N GLU A 514 -19.00 0.10 8.14
CA GLU A 514 -19.88 -1.05 8.30
C GLU A 514 -20.26 -1.28 9.76
N ALA A 515 -19.34 -1.02 10.69
CA ALA A 515 -19.68 -1.02 12.11
C ALA A 515 -20.70 0.08 12.44
N LEU A 516 -20.49 1.31 11.94
CA LEU A 516 -21.44 2.42 12.09
C LEU A 516 -22.80 2.10 11.46
N ARG A 517 -22.81 1.49 10.27
CA ARG A 517 -24.04 1.11 9.57
C ARG A 517 -24.86 0.11 10.39
N ARG A 518 -24.21 -0.92 10.95
CA ARG A 518 -24.87 -1.92 11.81
C ARG A 518 -25.43 -1.29 13.07
N GLU A 519 -24.62 -0.49 13.78
CA GLU A 519 -25.03 0.22 15.00
C GLU A 519 -26.30 1.06 14.76
N ILE A 520 -26.32 1.85 13.68
CA ILE A 520 -27.46 2.72 13.37
C ILE A 520 -28.70 1.94 12.93
N LEU A 521 -28.53 0.80 12.27
CA LEU A 521 -29.65 -0.08 11.91
C LEU A 521 -30.23 -0.80 13.11
N GLU A 522 -29.43 -1.09 14.13
CA GLU A 522 -29.89 -1.66 15.40
C GLU A 522 -30.56 -0.62 16.32
N GLU A 523 -30.22 0.68 16.17
CA GLU A 523 -30.84 1.80 16.87
C GLU A 523 -32.21 2.22 16.26
N LYS A 524 -32.49 1.90 14.98
CA LYS A 524 -33.75 2.16 14.27
C LYS A 524 -34.78 1.05 14.51
#